data_b8e52c12485b8ae3639325270b14854e
#
_entry.id   b8e52c12485b8ae3639325270b14854e
#
_cell.length_a   1.000
_cell.length_b   1.000
_cell.length_c   1.000
_cell.angle_alpha   90.00
_cell.angle_beta   90.00
_cell.angle_gamma   90.00
#
_symmetry.space_group_name_H-M   'P 1'
#
loop_
_entity.id
_entity.type
_entity.pdbx_description
1 polymer ?
#
loop_
_entity_poly.entity_id
_entity_poly.type
_entity_poly.pdbx_seq_one_letter_code
_entity_poly.pdbx_strand_id
1 'polypeptide(L)'
;MKKKFYCLLFFLSFFVFAKAQPTEMAKAQPTGIFSCIFWGKPTTRSVMYAPWGNFEEKNATQSLVRVVYGSLSRKCAYYGQGNIKFYQRRNYTELELDLMKDKSEAEKAIFFSELNFSTNAGETKEFIILFSPTKDLNSYRTFLLPFDQKEIPWGSYKLFSQFNETLYVAVGTKKFSLESGKSIILHSKDFDGRSRERMIIYRKEKGNFKETASQSFGINDRQRGIFFVTVKKGKAQVVPMVESKRPIEQAIGYNSKPRTIEVEKQEIKSLVPVGNF
;
A
#
# COMPACT_ATOMS: atom_id res chain seq x y z
N MET A 1 -63.15 3.07 -46.50
CA MET A 1 -62.06 4.00 -46.05
C MET A 1 -61.60 3.65 -44.68
N LYS A 2 -60.55 2.81 -44.55
CA LYS A 2 -59.84 2.47 -43.28
C LYS A 2 -58.44 2.06 -43.67
N LYS A 3 -57.46 2.94 -43.62
CA LYS A 3 -56.01 2.67 -43.64
C LYS A 3 -55.32 3.92 -43.13
N LYS A 4 -54.32 3.72 -42.24
CA LYS A 4 -53.33 4.64 -41.68
C LYS A 4 -53.50 4.90 -40.18
N PHE A 5 -53.04 3.96 -39.38
CA PHE A 5 -52.64 4.23 -37.98
C PHE A 5 -51.71 3.10 -37.47
N TYR A 6 -50.61 2.82 -38.14
CA TYR A 6 -49.59 1.90 -37.66
C TYR A 6 -48.19 2.36 -38.09
N CYS A 7 -47.77 3.52 -37.65
CA CYS A 7 -46.38 3.95 -37.92
C CYS A 7 -45.84 4.93 -36.87
N LEU A 8 -46.39 4.95 -35.65
CA LEU A 8 -45.89 5.90 -34.62
C LEU A 8 -45.50 5.24 -33.28
N LEU A 9 -45.29 3.93 -33.27
CA LEU A 9 -44.97 3.20 -32.04
C LEU A 9 -43.58 2.51 -32.06
N PHE A 10 -42.76 2.77 -33.08
CA PHE A 10 -41.43 2.13 -33.20
C PHE A 10 -40.24 3.07 -32.97
N PHE A 11 -40.47 4.32 -32.56
CA PHE A 11 -39.37 5.29 -32.33
C PHE A 11 -39.11 5.66 -30.88
N LEU A 12 -39.77 4.99 -29.91
CA LEU A 12 -39.62 5.33 -28.49
C LEU A 12 -38.82 4.27 -27.65
N SER A 13 -38.21 3.28 -28.32
CA SER A 13 -37.46 2.22 -27.60
C SER A 13 -35.94 2.33 -27.70
N PHE A 14 -35.37 3.45 -28.20
CA PHE A 14 -33.89 3.58 -28.38
C PHE A 14 -33.22 4.64 -27.49
N PHE A 15 -33.88 5.14 -26.44
CA PHE A 15 -33.24 6.17 -25.56
C PHE A 15 -33.19 5.81 -24.09
N VAL A 16 -32.91 4.54 -23.74
CA VAL A 16 -32.67 4.17 -22.33
C VAL A 16 -31.44 3.25 -22.21
N PHE A 17 -30.33 3.64 -22.81
CA PHE A 17 -29.04 2.98 -22.52
C PHE A 17 -27.91 4.01 -22.55
N ALA A 18 -27.88 4.93 -21.62
CA ALA A 18 -26.67 5.66 -21.27
C ALA A 18 -26.92 6.59 -20.09
N LYS A 19 -26.98 6.06 -18.86
CA LYS A 19 -26.63 6.82 -17.63
C LYS A 19 -26.88 5.96 -16.39
N ALA A 20 -26.13 4.89 -16.20
CA ALA A 20 -26.17 4.16 -14.93
C ALA A 20 -24.77 3.61 -14.60
N GLN A 21 -23.83 4.48 -14.32
CA GLN A 21 -22.53 4.01 -13.82
C GLN A 21 -21.86 4.81 -12.70
N PRO A 22 -22.21 6.02 -12.29
CA PRO A 22 -21.50 6.63 -11.16
C PRO A 22 -22.07 6.30 -9.77
N THR A 23 -23.30 5.77 -9.67
CA THR A 23 -24.01 5.69 -8.37
C THR A 23 -23.80 4.37 -7.63
N GLU A 24 -23.48 3.28 -8.32
CA GLU A 24 -23.21 1.98 -7.66
C GLU A 24 -21.80 1.86 -7.09
N MET A 25 -20.82 2.53 -7.69
CA MET A 25 -19.42 2.51 -7.19
C MET A 25 -19.26 3.10 -5.79
N ALA A 26 -20.14 3.99 -5.36
CA ALA A 26 -20.07 4.63 -4.05
C ALA A 26 -20.48 3.73 -2.87
N LYS A 27 -21.06 2.55 -3.16
CA LYS A 27 -21.57 1.61 -2.13
C LYS A 27 -20.82 0.29 -2.06
N ALA A 28 -19.89 0.03 -2.95
CA ALA A 28 -19.13 -1.22 -2.93
C ALA A 28 -18.22 -1.27 -1.71
N GLN A 29 -18.32 -2.34 -0.93
CA GLN A 29 -17.42 -2.60 0.18
C GLN A 29 -16.10 -3.16 -0.36
N PRO A 30 -14.94 -2.58 0.03
CA PRO A 30 -13.65 -3.12 -0.39
C PRO A 30 -13.41 -4.51 0.22
N THR A 31 -12.83 -5.41 -0.55
CA THR A 31 -12.36 -6.73 -0.09
C THR A 31 -11.03 -6.60 0.67
N GLY A 32 -10.24 -5.57 0.36
CA GLY A 32 -8.99 -5.27 1.03
C GLY A 32 -8.74 -3.78 1.19
N ILE A 33 -8.16 -3.39 2.33
CA ILE A 33 -7.59 -2.08 2.58
C ILE A 33 -6.13 -2.28 2.93
N PHE A 34 -5.22 -1.65 2.20
CA PHE A 34 -3.81 -1.89 2.41
C PHE A 34 -2.96 -0.61 2.38
N SER A 35 -1.81 -0.68 3.03
CA SER A 35 -0.69 0.26 2.86
C SER A 35 0.53 -0.50 2.37
N CYS A 36 1.41 0.18 1.66
CA CYS A 36 2.61 -0.42 1.10
C CYS A 36 3.88 0.16 1.74
N ILE A 37 4.93 -0.64 1.80
CA ILE A 37 6.25 -0.21 2.27
C ILE A 37 7.34 -1.03 1.56
N PHE A 38 8.49 -0.41 1.29
CA PHE A 38 9.68 -1.15 0.89
C PHE A 38 10.46 -1.67 2.09
N TRP A 39 10.93 -2.91 1.99
CA TRP A 39 11.75 -3.59 2.98
C TRP A 39 13.16 -3.87 2.45
N GLY A 40 14.17 -3.68 3.28
CA GLY A 40 15.56 -4.03 2.99
C GLY A 40 16.39 -2.89 2.42
N LYS A 41 16.19 -2.48 1.17
CA LYS A 41 16.98 -1.41 0.57
C LYS A 41 16.22 -0.08 0.55
N PRO A 42 16.87 1.05 0.91
CA PRO A 42 16.28 2.37 0.75
C PRO A 42 15.91 2.63 -0.71
N THR A 43 14.63 2.78 -0.97
CA THR A 43 14.11 3.10 -2.29
C THR A 43 12.77 3.82 -2.18
N THR A 44 12.42 4.57 -3.21
CA THR A 44 11.11 5.19 -3.37
C THR A 44 10.67 4.93 -4.80
N ARG A 45 9.49 4.36 -4.96
CA ARG A 45 8.90 4.12 -6.28
C ARG A 45 7.40 4.39 -6.24
N SER A 46 6.85 4.73 -7.39
CA SER A 46 5.41 4.73 -7.60
C SER A 46 5.02 3.44 -8.29
N VAL A 47 4.07 2.74 -7.73
CA VAL A 47 3.49 1.51 -8.29
C VAL A 47 2.02 1.75 -8.59
N MET A 48 1.52 1.13 -9.65
CA MET A 48 0.12 1.20 -10.08
C MET A 48 -0.56 -0.12 -9.77
N TYR A 49 -1.84 -0.07 -9.48
CA TYR A 49 -2.72 -1.24 -9.38
C TYR A 49 -4.12 -0.88 -9.88
N ALA A 50 -4.91 -1.86 -10.27
CA ALA A 50 -6.33 -1.66 -10.58
C ALA A 50 -7.16 -1.93 -9.31
N PRO A 51 -7.89 -0.94 -8.77
CA PRO A 51 -8.72 -1.14 -7.58
C PRO A 51 -9.76 -2.25 -7.71
N TRP A 52 -10.22 -2.53 -8.92
CA TRP A 52 -11.22 -3.57 -9.23
C TRP A 52 -10.61 -4.90 -9.68
N GLY A 53 -9.28 -5.02 -9.69
CA GLY A 53 -8.59 -6.23 -10.12
C GLY A 53 -8.54 -6.44 -11.64
N ASN A 54 -8.99 -5.48 -12.43
CA ASN A 54 -9.19 -5.61 -13.88
C ASN A 54 -8.08 -4.94 -14.72
N PHE A 55 -6.84 -4.96 -14.27
CA PHE A 55 -5.71 -4.31 -14.96
C PHE A 55 -5.47 -4.87 -16.38
N GLU A 56 -5.93 -6.10 -16.63
CA GLU A 56 -5.85 -6.75 -17.94
C GLU A 56 -6.84 -6.16 -18.97
N GLU A 57 -7.78 -5.33 -18.54
CA GLU A 57 -8.76 -4.72 -19.42
C GLU A 57 -8.19 -3.45 -20.10
N LYS A 58 -8.68 -3.18 -21.30
CA LYS A 58 -8.44 -1.92 -21.99
C LYS A 58 -9.16 -0.80 -21.21
N ASN A 59 -8.43 0.30 -20.90
CA ASN A 59 -8.94 1.42 -20.13
C ASN A 59 -9.31 1.08 -18.66
N ALA A 60 -8.66 0.08 -18.07
CA ALA A 60 -8.83 -0.24 -16.66
C ALA A 60 -8.54 0.99 -15.77
N THR A 61 -9.39 1.21 -14.77
CA THR A 61 -9.13 2.24 -13.75
C THR A 61 -7.86 1.90 -13.00
N GLN A 62 -6.94 2.85 -12.95
CA GLN A 62 -5.65 2.68 -12.27
C GLN A 62 -5.55 3.59 -11.06
N SER A 63 -4.89 3.12 -10.03
CA SER A 63 -4.50 3.91 -8.86
C SER A 63 -3.00 3.87 -8.65
N LEU A 64 -2.41 5.02 -8.35
CA LEU A 64 -0.99 5.17 -8.12
C LEU A 64 -0.69 5.20 -6.62
N VAL A 65 0.25 4.38 -6.18
CA VAL A 65 0.72 4.34 -4.80
C VAL A 65 2.20 4.70 -4.75
N ARG A 66 2.53 5.75 -4.02
CA ARG A 66 3.93 6.07 -3.73
C ARG A 66 4.39 5.24 -2.55
N VAL A 67 5.31 4.34 -2.79
CA VAL A 67 5.90 3.45 -1.78
C VAL A 67 7.29 3.95 -1.43
N VAL A 68 7.54 4.09 -0.13
CA VAL A 68 8.78 4.64 0.41
C VAL A 68 9.40 3.64 1.39
N TYR A 69 10.72 3.62 1.48
CA TYR A 69 11.42 2.85 2.50
C TYR A 69 11.19 3.46 3.89
N GLY A 70 10.86 2.59 4.86
CA GLY A 70 10.72 2.99 6.27
C GLY A 70 9.47 3.81 6.60
N SER A 71 8.55 3.98 5.65
CA SER A 71 7.28 4.69 5.88
C SER A 71 6.14 4.00 5.17
N LEU A 72 5.01 3.85 5.86
CA LEU A 72 3.79 3.33 5.25
C LEU A 72 3.24 4.31 4.20
N SER A 73 2.83 3.79 3.06
CA SER A 73 2.05 4.56 2.10
C SER A 73 0.70 4.98 2.72
N ARG A 74 -0.03 5.85 2.04
CA ARG A 74 -1.46 6.03 2.34
C ARG A 74 -2.20 4.71 2.15
N LYS A 75 -3.36 4.58 2.80
CA LYS A 75 -4.27 3.46 2.61
C LYS A 75 -4.84 3.45 1.20
N CYS A 76 -4.94 2.28 0.64
CA CYS A 76 -5.49 1.98 -0.66
C CYS A 76 -6.63 0.98 -0.51
N ALA A 77 -7.73 1.19 -1.24
CA ALA A 77 -8.84 0.25 -1.28
C ALA A 77 -8.72 -0.68 -2.48
N TYR A 78 -9.10 -1.94 -2.31
CA TYR A 78 -9.17 -2.95 -3.34
C TYR A 78 -10.52 -3.66 -3.29
N TYR A 79 -11.16 -3.83 -4.44
CA TYR A 79 -12.50 -4.39 -4.60
C TYR A 79 -12.51 -5.70 -5.42
N GLY A 80 -11.35 -6.18 -5.85
CA GLY A 80 -11.21 -7.39 -6.66
C GLY A 80 -11.19 -8.67 -5.83
N GLN A 81 -10.91 -9.80 -6.48
CA GLN A 81 -11.01 -11.14 -5.92
C GLN A 81 -9.70 -11.66 -5.29
N GLY A 82 -9.09 -10.91 -4.37
CA GLY A 82 -7.97 -11.43 -3.57
C GLY A 82 -6.64 -11.61 -4.29
N ASN A 83 -6.49 -11.10 -5.51
CA ASN A 83 -5.21 -11.04 -6.22
C ASN A 83 -4.94 -9.60 -6.66
N ILE A 84 -3.95 -8.96 -6.06
CA ILE A 84 -3.53 -7.61 -6.40
C ILE A 84 -2.25 -7.69 -7.23
N LYS A 85 -2.32 -7.26 -8.48
CA LYS A 85 -1.16 -7.11 -9.35
C LYS A 85 -0.68 -5.67 -9.32
N PHE A 86 0.61 -5.48 -9.18
CA PHE A 86 1.28 -4.18 -9.17
C PHE A 86 2.12 -4.02 -10.42
N TYR A 87 2.13 -2.81 -10.96
CA TYR A 87 2.84 -2.45 -12.16
C TYR A 87 3.62 -1.16 -11.97
N GLN A 88 4.64 -0.96 -12.78
CA GLN A 88 5.35 0.31 -12.91
C GLN A 88 4.99 0.95 -14.24
N ARG A 89 4.91 2.28 -14.23
CA ARG A 89 4.73 3.06 -15.46
C ARG A 89 5.94 2.86 -16.36
N ARG A 90 5.68 2.59 -17.63
CA ARG A 90 6.67 2.66 -18.69
C ARG A 90 6.54 4.01 -19.40
N ASN A 91 7.65 4.61 -19.71
CA ASN A 91 7.66 5.80 -20.57
C ASN A 91 7.67 5.33 -22.02
N TYR A 92 6.76 5.85 -22.80
CA TYR A 92 6.64 5.58 -24.23
C TYR A 92 6.86 6.84 -25.03
N THR A 93 7.43 6.72 -26.22
CA THR A 93 7.40 7.76 -27.24
C THR A 93 5.99 7.87 -27.83
N GLU A 94 5.67 8.97 -28.51
CA GLU A 94 4.36 9.15 -29.15
C GLU A 94 4.04 8.02 -30.15
N LEU A 95 5.04 7.60 -30.93
CA LEU A 95 4.88 6.49 -31.87
C LEU A 95 4.56 5.16 -31.18
N GLU A 96 5.25 4.85 -30.06
CA GLU A 96 4.97 3.65 -29.28
C GLU A 96 3.57 3.70 -28.66
N LEU A 97 3.11 4.88 -28.18
CA LEU A 97 1.76 5.05 -27.65
C LEU A 97 0.69 4.77 -28.71
N ASP A 98 0.91 5.18 -29.95
CA ASP A 98 0.00 4.88 -31.06
C ASP A 98 -0.08 3.38 -31.34
N LEU A 99 1.04 2.68 -31.32
CA LEU A 99 1.10 1.23 -31.48
C LEU A 99 0.46 0.46 -30.31
N MET A 100 0.37 1.11 -29.15
CA MET A 100 -0.20 0.51 -27.93
C MET A 100 -1.68 0.85 -27.69
N LYS A 101 -2.35 1.57 -28.60
CA LYS A 101 -3.75 2.00 -28.43
C LYS A 101 -4.72 0.85 -28.12
N ASP A 102 -4.49 -0.31 -28.74
CA ASP A 102 -5.36 -1.47 -28.63
C ASP A 102 -4.93 -2.47 -27.55
N LYS A 103 -3.84 -2.19 -26.86
CA LYS A 103 -3.31 -3.03 -25.79
C LYS A 103 -4.01 -2.77 -24.46
N SER A 104 -4.04 -3.81 -23.60
CA SER A 104 -4.51 -3.68 -22.20
C SER A 104 -3.59 -2.77 -21.40
N GLU A 105 -4.06 -2.30 -20.25
CA GLU A 105 -3.24 -1.50 -19.34
C GLU A 105 -2.06 -2.32 -18.78
N ALA A 106 -2.22 -3.62 -18.61
CA ALA A 106 -1.13 -4.52 -18.20
C ALA A 106 -0.01 -4.59 -19.25
N GLU A 107 -0.36 -4.67 -20.54
CA GLU A 107 0.63 -4.68 -21.63
C GLU A 107 1.36 -3.34 -21.79
N LYS A 108 0.72 -2.24 -21.40
CA LYS A 108 1.29 -0.89 -21.39
C LYS A 108 2.18 -0.59 -20.18
N ALA A 109 2.30 -1.49 -19.24
CA ALA A 109 3.03 -1.29 -18.01
C ALA A 109 4.09 -2.38 -17.80
N ILE A 110 5.03 -2.14 -16.87
CA ILE A 110 6.00 -3.15 -16.48
C ILE A 110 5.45 -3.85 -15.24
N PHE A 111 5.24 -5.16 -15.34
CA PHE A 111 4.87 -5.96 -14.16
C PHE A 111 5.90 -5.78 -13.05
N PHE A 112 5.42 -5.53 -11.85
CA PHE A 112 6.27 -5.26 -10.69
C PHE A 112 6.23 -6.38 -9.66
N SER A 113 5.03 -6.78 -9.26
CA SER A 113 4.81 -7.83 -8.26
C SER A 113 3.33 -8.16 -8.17
N GLU A 114 3.01 -9.28 -7.48
CA GLU A 114 1.63 -9.63 -7.16
C GLU A 114 1.50 -10.11 -5.72
N LEU A 115 0.31 -9.99 -5.18
CA LEU A 115 -0.05 -10.47 -3.86
C LEU A 115 -1.38 -11.21 -3.92
N ASN A 116 -1.38 -12.45 -3.43
CA ASN A 116 -2.60 -13.22 -3.24
C ASN A 116 -3.02 -13.17 -1.76
N PHE A 117 -4.31 -12.98 -1.51
CA PHE A 117 -4.89 -13.06 -0.18
C PHE A 117 -6.29 -13.66 -0.24
N SER A 118 -6.67 -14.38 0.81
CA SER A 118 -8.02 -14.96 0.88
C SER A 118 -9.04 -13.87 1.17
N THR A 119 -10.18 -13.92 0.48
CA THR A 119 -11.34 -13.05 0.73
C THR A 119 -12.51 -13.88 1.18
N ASN A 120 -13.24 -13.40 2.17
CA ASN A 120 -14.54 -13.96 2.54
C ASN A 120 -15.63 -12.96 2.12
N ALA A 121 -16.78 -13.45 1.71
CA ALA A 121 -17.89 -12.58 1.33
C ALA A 121 -18.28 -11.65 2.50
N GLY A 122 -18.35 -10.35 2.22
CA GLY A 122 -18.72 -9.34 3.21
C GLY A 122 -17.63 -8.97 4.22
N GLU A 123 -16.41 -9.51 4.09
CA GLU A 123 -15.28 -9.17 4.95
C GLU A 123 -14.30 -8.24 4.22
N THR A 124 -13.92 -7.15 4.88
CA THR A 124 -12.82 -6.29 4.44
C THR A 124 -11.57 -6.63 5.24
N LYS A 125 -10.51 -7.08 4.58
CA LYS A 125 -9.21 -7.33 5.22
C LYS A 125 -8.35 -6.08 5.21
N GLU A 126 -7.71 -5.79 6.34
CA GLU A 126 -6.76 -4.69 6.46
C GLU A 126 -5.35 -5.25 6.68
N PHE A 127 -4.38 -4.82 5.84
CA PHE A 127 -3.03 -5.36 5.87
C PHE A 127 -1.98 -4.39 5.32
N ILE A 128 -0.72 -4.69 5.62
CA ILE A 128 0.44 -4.03 5.04
C ILE A 128 1.05 -4.95 3.98
N ILE A 129 1.42 -4.38 2.84
CA ILE A 129 2.17 -5.06 1.79
C ILE A 129 3.64 -4.64 1.90
N LEU A 130 4.51 -5.61 2.19
CA LEU A 130 5.94 -5.42 2.15
C LEU A 130 6.47 -5.80 0.77
N PHE A 131 7.16 -4.88 0.11
CA PHE A 131 7.93 -5.15 -1.09
C PHE A 131 9.40 -5.39 -0.72
N SER A 132 9.86 -6.61 -0.84
CA SER A 132 11.26 -6.99 -0.61
C SER A 132 11.97 -7.25 -1.93
N PRO A 133 13.11 -6.61 -2.21
CA PRO A 133 13.83 -6.83 -3.46
C PRO A 133 14.30 -8.28 -3.55
N THR A 134 14.23 -8.84 -4.75
CA THR A 134 14.84 -10.14 -5.06
C THR A 134 16.32 -9.94 -5.43
N LYS A 135 16.99 -11.00 -5.79
CA LYS A 135 18.36 -10.91 -6.33
C LYS A 135 18.38 -10.15 -7.65
N ASP A 136 17.34 -10.28 -8.44
CA ASP A 136 17.15 -9.51 -9.68
C ASP A 136 16.69 -8.11 -9.32
N LEU A 137 17.48 -7.11 -9.65
CA LEU A 137 17.31 -5.71 -9.21
C LEU A 137 15.96 -5.06 -9.57
N ASN A 138 15.17 -5.67 -10.44
CA ASN A 138 13.89 -5.14 -10.94
C ASN A 138 12.66 -5.92 -10.48
N SER A 139 12.83 -7.00 -9.72
CA SER A 139 11.72 -7.80 -9.22
C SER A 139 11.60 -7.71 -7.69
N TYR A 140 10.37 -7.82 -7.19
CA TYR A 140 10.06 -7.73 -5.77
C TYR A 140 9.17 -8.89 -5.36
N ARG A 141 9.46 -9.45 -4.20
CA ARG A 141 8.54 -10.35 -3.50
C ARG A 141 7.62 -9.52 -2.63
N THR A 142 6.37 -9.90 -2.60
CA THR A 142 5.38 -9.31 -1.70
C THR A 142 5.17 -10.21 -0.50
N PHE A 143 5.00 -9.58 0.65
CA PHE A 143 4.57 -10.25 1.89
C PHE A 143 3.39 -9.50 2.46
N LEU A 144 2.37 -10.23 2.87
CA LEU A 144 1.21 -9.70 3.55
C LEU A 144 1.46 -9.74 5.06
N LEU A 145 1.26 -8.61 5.72
CA LEU A 145 1.23 -8.53 7.18
C LEU A 145 -0.18 -8.13 7.62
N PRO A 146 -0.88 -8.96 8.39
CA PRO A 146 -2.14 -8.56 8.99
C PRO A 146 -1.97 -7.29 9.82
N PHE A 147 -2.84 -6.30 9.59
CA PHE A 147 -2.76 -4.99 10.23
C PHE A 147 -4.15 -4.45 10.56
N ASP A 148 -5.08 -5.33 10.81
CA ASP A 148 -6.44 -4.96 11.21
C ASP A 148 -6.51 -4.54 12.69
N GLN A 149 -7.65 -3.98 13.06
CA GLN A 149 -7.85 -3.47 14.40
C GLN A 149 -7.96 -4.58 15.46
N LYS A 150 -8.25 -5.83 15.06
CA LYS A 150 -8.28 -6.97 15.98
C LYS A 150 -6.86 -7.40 16.35
N GLU A 151 -5.97 -7.39 15.35
CA GLU A 151 -4.55 -7.73 15.52
C GLU A 151 -3.76 -6.62 16.22
N ILE A 152 -4.00 -5.36 15.84
CA ILE A 152 -3.28 -4.20 16.36
C ILE A 152 -4.28 -3.07 16.62
N PRO A 153 -4.88 -3.02 17.80
CA PRO A 153 -5.82 -1.96 18.17
C PRO A 153 -5.18 -0.57 18.11
N TRP A 154 -5.99 0.45 17.91
CA TRP A 154 -5.54 1.83 18.06
C TRP A 154 -4.99 2.08 19.46
N GLY A 155 -3.91 2.84 19.54
CA GLY A 155 -3.15 3.01 20.78
C GLY A 155 -2.23 1.84 21.10
N SER A 156 -1.93 0.95 20.14
CA SER A 156 -1.10 -0.22 20.38
C SER A 156 0.02 -0.36 19.37
N TYR A 157 1.10 -0.99 19.80
CA TYR A 157 2.26 -1.31 18.96
C TYR A 157 2.63 -2.77 19.12
N LYS A 158 2.70 -3.51 18.01
CA LYS A 158 3.17 -4.89 17.98
C LYS A 158 4.67 -4.88 17.78
N LEU A 159 5.42 -5.37 18.74
CA LEU A 159 6.86 -5.55 18.64
C LEU A 159 7.14 -6.98 18.19
N PHE A 160 7.84 -7.15 17.08
CA PHE A 160 8.15 -8.43 16.47
C PHE A 160 9.67 -8.62 16.33
N SER A 161 10.21 -9.77 16.77
CA SER A 161 11.62 -10.09 16.67
C SER A 161 11.94 -11.00 15.50
N GLN A 162 12.89 -10.58 14.66
CA GLN A 162 13.54 -11.41 13.64
C GLN A 162 14.94 -11.86 14.09
N PHE A 163 15.31 -11.64 15.34
CA PHE A 163 16.54 -12.14 15.90
C PHE A 163 16.46 -13.65 16.14
N ASN A 164 17.59 -14.34 16.01
CA ASN A 164 17.69 -15.79 16.26
C ASN A 164 17.85 -16.13 17.75
N GLU A 165 17.84 -15.13 18.62
CA GLU A 165 17.99 -15.27 20.07
C GLU A 165 16.95 -14.44 20.80
N THR A 166 16.75 -14.73 22.08
CA THR A 166 15.87 -13.93 22.95
C THR A 166 16.48 -12.57 23.21
N LEU A 167 15.70 -11.53 22.94
CA LEU A 167 15.98 -10.15 23.29
C LEU A 167 15.26 -9.76 24.57
N TYR A 168 15.77 -8.78 25.27
CA TYR A 168 15.14 -8.21 26.45
C TYR A 168 14.80 -6.75 26.16
N VAL A 169 13.55 -6.39 26.38
CA VAL A 169 13.00 -5.09 26.00
C VAL A 169 12.55 -4.37 27.25
N ALA A 170 13.01 -3.14 27.43
CA ALA A 170 12.53 -2.23 28.46
C ALA A 170 11.79 -1.06 27.79
N VAL A 171 10.58 -0.74 28.29
CA VAL A 171 9.77 0.41 27.88
C VAL A 171 9.21 1.05 29.14
N GLY A 172 9.63 2.27 29.44
CA GLY A 172 9.33 2.89 30.73
C GLY A 172 9.81 2.02 31.89
N THR A 173 8.91 1.65 32.79
CA THR A 173 9.18 0.76 33.92
C THR A 173 8.98 -0.73 33.59
N LYS A 174 8.40 -1.05 32.42
CA LYS A 174 8.08 -2.42 32.02
C LYS A 174 9.27 -3.10 31.33
N LYS A 175 9.43 -4.39 31.62
CA LYS A 175 10.47 -5.24 31.02
C LYS A 175 9.83 -6.51 30.48
N PHE A 176 10.26 -6.91 29.30
CA PHE A 176 9.75 -8.09 28.59
C PHE A 176 10.90 -8.92 28.04
N SER A 177 10.71 -10.24 27.91
CA SER A 177 11.50 -11.08 27.03
C SER A 177 10.80 -11.18 25.69
N LEU A 178 11.55 -11.04 24.61
CA LEU A 178 11.07 -11.15 23.22
C LEU A 178 11.84 -12.28 22.54
N GLU A 179 11.21 -13.44 22.47
CA GLU A 179 11.79 -14.62 21.85
C GLU A 179 11.87 -14.48 20.33
N SER A 180 12.75 -15.25 19.71
CA SER A 180 12.89 -15.32 18.25
C SER A 180 11.57 -15.68 17.58
N GLY A 181 11.18 -14.91 16.54
CA GLY A 181 9.95 -15.12 15.79
C GLY A 181 8.67 -14.83 16.56
N LYS A 182 8.76 -14.36 17.79
CA LYS A 182 7.60 -14.00 18.62
C LYS A 182 7.32 -12.50 18.57
N SER A 183 6.13 -12.15 19.03
CA SER A 183 5.71 -10.75 19.16
C SER A 183 5.04 -10.48 20.50
N ILE A 184 5.11 -9.24 20.95
CA ILE A 184 4.37 -8.71 22.09
C ILE A 184 3.61 -7.47 21.67
N ILE A 185 2.52 -7.16 22.35
CA ILE A 185 1.74 -5.94 22.12
C ILE A 185 1.96 -5.00 23.30
N LEU A 186 2.30 -3.76 22.98
CA LEU A 186 2.45 -2.65 23.90
C LEU A 186 1.22 -1.74 23.74
N HIS A 187 0.49 -1.48 24.79
CA HIS A 187 -0.69 -0.61 24.76
C HIS A 187 -0.36 0.76 25.32
N SER A 188 -0.89 1.83 24.72
CA SER A 188 -0.70 3.22 25.20
C SER A 188 -1.12 3.41 26.64
N LYS A 189 -2.21 2.76 27.08
CA LYS A 189 -2.71 2.77 28.46
C LYS A 189 -1.72 2.21 29.51
N ASP A 190 -0.70 1.49 29.05
CA ASP A 190 0.31 0.91 29.93
C ASP A 190 1.42 1.91 30.32
N PHE A 191 1.37 3.15 29.83
CA PHE A 191 2.45 4.13 29.93
C PHE A 191 2.00 5.45 30.60
N ASP A 192 1.35 5.37 31.74
CA ASP A 192 1.10 6.46 32.73
C ASP A 192 0.90 7.88 32.15
N GLY A 193 0.11 8.02 31.08
CA GLY A 193 -0.25 9.32 30.49
C GLY A 193 0.89 10.08 29.79
N ARG A 194 2.05 9.49 29.61
CA ARG A 194 3.15 10.09 28.85
C ARG A 194 2.83 10.15 27.38
N SER A 195 3.20 11.23 26.73
CA SER A 195 3.02 11.39 25.27
C SER A 195 4.08 10.69 24.44
N ARG A 196 5.20 10.29 25.05
CA ARG A 196 6.35 9.66 24.39
C ARG A 196 7.09 8.73 25.33
N GLU A 197 7.52 7.59 24.80
CA GLU A 197 8.37 6.64 25.53
C GLU A 197 9.59 6.24 24.70
N ARG A 198 10.59 5.73 25.41
CA ARG A 198 11.79 5.13 24.83
C ARG A 198 11.78 3.63 25.08
N MET A 199 11.83 2.88 24.01
CA MET A 199 12.08 1.45 24.05
C MET A 199 13.59 1.19 23.95
N ILE A 200 14.13 0.36 24.85
CA ILE A 200 15.53 -0.05 24.84
C ILE A 200 15.56 -1.58 24.70
N ILE A 201 16.41 -2.04 23.79
CA ILE A 201 16.55 -3.47 23.51
C ILE A 201 17.94 -3.91 23.95
N TYR A 202 17.98 -4.98 24.73
CA TYR A 202 19.18 -5.57 25.25
C TYR A 202 19.38 -6.98 24.73
N ARG A 203 20.64 -7.37 24.57
CA ARG A 203 21.10 -8.75 24.39
C ARG A 203 21.79 -9.21 25.66
N LYS A 204 21.73 -10.51 25.95
CA LYS A 204 22.50 -11.12 27.02
C LYS A 204 23.83 -11.60 26.45
N GLU A 205 24.93 -10.94 26.81
CA GLU A 205 26.30 -11.30 26.42
C GLU A 205 27.08 -11.69 27.66
N LYS A 206 27.59 -12.93 27.70
CA LYS A 206 28.37 -13.45 28.84
C LYS A 206 27.76 -13.18 30.22
N GLY A 207 26.42 -13.33 30.32
CA GLY A 207 25.67 -13.11 31.57
C GLY A 207 25.18 -11.68 31.80
N ASN A 208 25.71 -10.69 31.12
CA ASN A 208 25.39 -9.28 31.28
C ASN A 208 24.39 -8.81 30.19
N PHE A 209 23.55 -7.83 30.54
CA PHE A 209 22.64 -7.18 29.59
C PHE A 209 23.38 -6.01 28.92
N LYS A 210 23.45 -6.03 27.59
CA LYS A 210 24.04 -4.98 26.79
C LYS A 210 23.02 -4.36 25.87
N GLU A 211 22.86 -3.04 25.93
CA GLU A 211 22.03 -2.29 24.99
C GLU A 211 22.51 -2.52 23.55
N THR A 212 21.60 -2.91 22.67
CA THR A 212 21.90 -3.17 21.26
C THR A 212 21.10 -2.27 20.33
N ALA A 213 19.96 -1.75 20.77
CA ALA A 213 19.17 -0.76 20.05
C ALA A 213 18.29 0.04 20.99
N SER A 214 17.89 1.23 20.56
CA SER A 214 16.80 1.98 21.19
C SER A 214 15.97 2.72 20.16
N GLN A 215 14.69 2.94 20.49
CA GLN A 215 13.71 3.62 19.66
C GLN A 215 12.76 4.45 20.52
N SER A 216 12.65 5.75 20.23
CA SER A 216 11.59 6.58 20.81
C SER A 216 10.35 6.54 19.94
N PHE A 217 9.18 6.48 20.55
CA PHE A 217 7.90 6.46 19.85
C PHE A 217 6.83 7.27 20.61
N GLY A 218 5.86 7.78 19.87
CA GLY A 218 4.72 8.49 20.43
C GLY A 218 3.74 7.52 21.09
N ILE A 219 3.11 7.95 22.16
CA ILE A 219 2.07 7.20 22.84
C ILE A 219 0.78 7.99 22.75
N ASN A 220 -0.14 7.53 21.93
CA ASN A 220 -1.47 8.10 21.84
C ASN A 220 -2.45 7.08 21.23
N ASP A 221 -3.73 7.29 21.48
CA ASP A 221 -4.84 6.46 21.02
C ASP A 221 -5.16 6.59 19.51
N ARG A 222 -4.49 7.53 18.83
CA ARG A 222 -4.65 7.78 17.39
C ARG A 222 -3.54 7.18 16.55
N GLN A 223 -2.62 6.44 17.16
CA GLN A 223 -1.55 5.75 16.46
C GLN A 223 -1.59 4.26 16.75
N ARG A 224 -1.16 3.48 15.77
CA ARG A 224 -0.88 2.05 15.93
C ARG A 224 0.29 1.68 15.02
N GLY A 225 0.95 0.58 15.32
CA GLY A 225 2.09 0.22 14.48
C GLY A 225 2.70 -1.13 14.79
N ILE A 226 3.71 -1.45 13.97
CA ILE A 226 4.58 -2.60 14.17
C ILE A 226 6.01 -2.07 14.30
N PHE A 227 6.74 -2.54 15.30
CA PHE A 227 8.16 -2.36 15.43
C PHE A 227 8.85 -3.69 15.11
N PHE A 228 9.54 -3.75 13.98
CA PHE A 228 10.37 -4.89 13.64
C PHE A 228 11.75 -4.74 14.26
N VAL A 229 12.15 -5.70 15.06
CA VAL A 229 13.53 -5.81 15.54
C VAL A 229 14.29 -6.72 14.61
N THR A 230 15.16 -6.13 13.79
CA THR A 230 15.94 -6.82 12.77
C THR A 230 17.42 -6.80 13.11
N VAL A 231 18.23 -7.55 12.35
CA VAL A 231 19.70 -7.55 12.47
C VAL A 231 20.31 -6.72 11.35
N LYS A 232 21.12 -5.74 11.71
CA LYS A 232 21.96 -5.01 10.75
C LYS A 232 23.40 -4.97 11.26
N LYS A 233 24.32 -5.57 10.51
CA LYS A 233 25.75 -5.66 10.87
C LYS A 233 25.95 -6.23 12.29
N GLY A 234 25.21 -7.29 12.64
CA GLY A 234 25.30 -7.96 13.96
C GLY A 234 24.65 -7.21 15.14
N LYS A 235 24.07 -6.04 14.91
CA LYS A 235 23.37 -5.26 15.94
C LYS A 235 21.85 -5.27 15.69
N ALA A 236 21.07 -5.13 16.74
CA ALA A 236 19.64 -4.93 16.62
C ALA A 236 19.35 -3.57 15.97
N GLN A 237 18.38 -3.54 15.09
CA GLN A 237 17.80 -2.31 14.54
C GLN A 237 16.29 -2.39 14.66
N VAL A 238 15.66 -1.33 15.13
CA VAL A 238 14.20 -1.21 15.13
C VAL A 238 13.76 -0.50 13.88
N VAL A 239 12.85 -1.12 13.13
CA VAL A 239 12.19 -0.52 11.96
C VAL A 239 10.74 -0.27 12.32
N PRO A 240 10.34 0.98 12.54
CA PRO A 240 8.97 1.33 12.87
C PRO A 240 8.10 1.37 11.62
N MET A 241 6.89 0.81 11.71
CA MET A 241 5.81 0.97 10.75
C MET A 241 4.61 1.51 11.51
N VAL A 242 4.42 2.81 11.50
CA VAL A 242 3.41 3.48 12.31
C VAL A 242 2.37 4.13 11.40
N GLU A 243 1.12 3.91 11.74
CA GLU A 243 -0.05 4.53 11.14
C GLU A 243 -0.68 5.50 12.12
N SER A 244 -1.10 6.67 11.63
CA SER A 244 -1.93 7.62 12.38
C SER A 244 -3.38 7.51 11.90
N LYS A 245 -4.33 7.51 12.84
CA LYS A 245 -5.75 7.51 12.55
C LYS A 245 -6.11 8.78 11.76
N ARG A 246 -6.56 8.60 10.54
CA ARG A 246 -7.04 9.67 9.68
C ARG A 246 -8.54 9.54 9.52
N PRO A 247 -9.29 10.61 9.24
CA PRO A 247 -10.68 10.52 8.82
C PRO A 247 -10.82 9.53 7.66
N ILE A 248 -11.86 8.69 7.68
CA ILE A 248 -12.07 7.62 6.69
C ILE A 248 -12.12 8.19 5.26
N GLU A 249 -12.72 9.35 5.07
CA GLU A 249 -12.79 10.04 3.79
C GLU A 249 -11.41 10.41 3.22
N GLN A 250 -10.47 10.78 4.07
CA GLN A 250 -9.09 11.04 3.66
C GLN A 250 -8.27 9.75 3.46
N ALA A 251 -8.65 8.65 4.11
CA ALA A 251 -7.97 7.38 3.99
C ALA A 251 -8.36 6.61 2.72
N ILE A 252 -9.63 6.65 2.34
CA ILE A 252 -10.20 5.86 1.24
C ILE A 252 -10.46 6.71 -0.01
N GLY A 253 -10.84 7.98 0.16
CA GLY A 253 -11.37 8.83 -0.91
C GLY A 253 -10.41 9.19 -2.03
N TYR A 254 -9.11 9.03 -1.85
CA TYR A 254 -8.13 9.42 -2.86
C TYR A 254 -7.92 8.40 -3.98
N ASN A 255 -8.32 7.14 -3.77
CA ASN A 255 -8.21 6.08 -4.76
C ASN A 255 -9.48 5.86 -5.58
N SER A 256 -10.58 6.53 -5.22
CA SER A 256 -11.87 6.37 -5.90
C SER A 256 -12.05 7.28 -7.12
N LYS A 257 -11.17 8.26 -7.32
CA LYS A 257 -11.21 9.09 -8.54
C LYS A 257 -10.14 8.59 -9.51
N PRO A 258 -10.52 8.11 -10.71
CA PRO A 258 -9.56 7.85 -11.77
C PRO A 258 -8.85 9.16 -12.08
N ARG A 259 -7.54 9.23 -11.86
CA ARG A 259 -6.75 10.26 -12.49
C ARG A 259 -6.52 9.81 -13.92
N THR A 260 -7.21 10.42 -14.85
CA THR A 260 -6.76 10.48 -16.24
C THR A 260 -5.33 11.01 -16.19
N ILE A 261 -4.39 10.22 -16.66
CA ILE A 261 -3.00 10.66 -16.74
C ILE A 261 -2.96 11.62 -17.93
N GLU A 262 -3.15 12.92 -17.67
CA GLU A 262 -2.77 13.92 -18.64
C GLU A 262 -1.25 13.79 -18.80
N VAL A 263 -0.86 13.40 -20.01
CA VAL A 263 0.54 13.43 -20.44
C VAL A 263 0.90 14.91 -20.47
N GLU A 264 1.61 15.40 -19.44
CA GLU A 264 2.27 16.69 -19.55
C GLU A 264 3.15 16.64 -20.79
N LYS A 265 2.75 17.39 -21.83
CA LYS A 265 3.59 17.68 -22.96
C LYS A 265 4.80 18.45 -22.44
N GLN A 266 5.90 17.77 -22.18
CA GLN A 266 7.17 18.45 -22.09
C GLN A 266 7.47 18.97 -23.49
N GLU A 267 7.32 20.27 -23.67
CA GLU A 267 7.88 20.97 -24.83
C GLU A 267 9.38 20.67 -24.87
N ILE A 268 9.77 19.85 -25.81
CA ILE A 268 11.16 19.70 -26.20
C ILE A 268 11.51 21.02 -26.89
N LYS A 269 12.07 21.97 -26.14
CA LYS A 269 12.76 23.10 -26.74
C LYS A 269 13.91 22.51 -27.52
N SER A 270 13.75 22.51 -28.84
CA SER A 270 14.79 22.17 -29.80
C SER A 270 16.02 23.05 -29.52
N LEU A 271 17.07 22.44 -28.99
CA LEU A 271 18.40 23.02 -29.00
C LEU A 271 18.86 23.02 -30.48
N VAL A 272 18.62 24.10 -31.17
CA VAL A 272 19.27 24.40 -32.44
C VAL A 272 20.74 24.61 -32.11
N PRO A 273 21.66 23.86 -32.71
CA PRO A 273 23.08 24.17 -32.60
C PRO A 273 23.35 25.42 -33.46
N VAL A 274 23.66 26.52 -32.81
CA VAL A 274 24.25 27.67 -33.48
C VAL A 274 25.69 27.30 -33.78
N GLY A 275 25.92 26.88 -35.02
CA GLY A 275 27.26 26.88 -35.59
C GLY A 275 27.64 28.30 -35.93
N ASN A 276 28.82 28.71 -35.51
CA ASN A 276 29.58 29.76 -36.22
C ASN A 276 31.04 29.68 -35.81
N PHE A 277 31.83 29.51 -36.88
CA PHE A 277 33.26 29.80 -37.08
C PHE A 277 34.29 29.04 -36.26
#